data_d1a4a0b661b7fc1fc9c51e52f0f12c31
#
_entry.id   d1a4a0b661b7fc1fc9c51e52f0f12c31
#
_cell.length_a   1.000
_cell.length_b   1.000
_cell.length_c   1.000
_cell.angle_alpha   90.00
_cell.angle_beta   90.00
_cell.angle_gamma   90.00
#
_symmetry.space_group_name_H-M   'P 1'
#
loop_
_entity.id
_entity.type
_entity.pdbx_description
1 polymer ?
#
loop_
_entity_poly.entity_id
_entity_poly.type
_entity_poly.pdbx_seq_one_letter_code
_entity_poly.pdbx_strand_id
1 'polypeptide(L)'
;MDRKKFIQWGSAGLLSTALGFTSKANDVKIKNQEIGFDEHVGWPGKEVISSKAMVCASQPLAVATGYDILKAGGNAIDAAIAVNAMLCLTEPMMCGVGGDLFAIVWSEKEKKLFGLNASGRSPYNWSMNDAKKMGLKSIPSFGPLSWSVPGCVSGWTELLKKFGSKKLPELLAPAINYAKEGFPVSNIIASEWKPENGVTDYSTLNGLYFLNDKKLKAGDMFRNPDLAKTFELLAKEGGDVFYEGEIADRILRFSKKHGGRFEKKDFTNHKADWIEPVSSNYRGYDIWQLPPNGQGIVVLQMMNLLENFDIASLKPNSAELFHLFLEAKKLSFQDRAVYYADTDFAKVPVEELISKAYAQQRAKLIDPRRAAQRVEPGRIKNSSETIYFTIADEEGNMVSLIQSVYSPWGSHYAVDGLGFALQNRGALFSLNDKAWNKLEPHKRPFHTIIPSFVTQNNKPVFSYGVTGGDFQPQGQVQILMNIIDQKMSVQKAGEQHRLWHREGFEFIGEKAKDPGMIVTEPGFSAEVKQQLEKMGHRFSEQTRYFGGYQGIWRMEEPRRYIGASDPRKDGCSFGY
;
A
#
# COMPACT_ATOMS: atom_id res chain seq x y z
N MET A 1 52.80 -26.28 15.32
CA MET A 1 52.89 -26.43 13.85
C MET A 1 52.60 -25.10 13.19
N ASP A 2 53.53 -24.62 12.47
CA ASP A 2 53.74 -23.23 12.07
C ASP A 2 52.84 -22.79 10.90
N ARG A 3 52.18 -21.64 11.04
CA ARG A 3 51.23 -21.04 10.08
C ARG A 3 51.85 -20.49 8.80
N LYS A 4 53.13 -20.76 8.54
CA LYS A 4 53.92 -20.21 7.42
C LYS A 4 54.14 -21.13 6.21
N LYS A 5 53.48 -22.28 6.13
CA LYS A 5 53.72 -23.27 5.04
C LYS A 5 52.55 -23.44 4.06
N PHE A 6 51.60 -22.53 3.99
CA PHE A 6 50.45 -22.66 3.07
C PHE A 6 50.40 -21.66 1.90
N ILE A 7 51.46 -20.87 1.72
CA ILE A 7 51.54 -19.92 0.60
C ILE A 7 52.84 -20.18 -0.20
N GLN A 8 52.95 -21.34 -0.77
CA GLN A 8 53.96 -21.63 -1.79
C GLN A 8 53.65 -22.92 -2.56
N TRP A 9 52.53 -22.96 -3.25
CA TRP A 9 52.35 -23.89 -4.37
C TRP A 9 51.25 -23.34 -5.28
N GLY A 10 51.66 -22.78 -6.44
CA GLY A 10 50.69 -22.27 -7.43
C GLY A 10 51.29 -21.38 -8.51
N SER A 11 52.56 -21.60 -8.87
CA SER A 11 53.11 -21.00 -10.08
C SER A 11 53.96 -22.01 -10.83
N ALA A 12 53.27 -22.84 -11.65
CA ALA A 12 53.95 -23.57 -12.74
C ALA A 12 53.01 -23.59 -13.94
N GLY A 13 53.47 -23.04 -15.03
CA GLY A 13 52.75 -22.71 -16.24
C GLY A 13 52.19 -23.87 -17.04
N LEU A 14 51.22 -23.50 -17.86
CA LEU A 14 50.88 -24.22 -19.09
C LEU A 14 50.67 -23.18 -20.20
N LEU A 15 51.64 -23.10 -21.09
CA LEU A 15 51.44 -22.59 -22.45
C LEU A 15 50.42 -23.49 -23.14
N SER A 16 49.34 -22.97 -23.68
CA SER A 16 48.59 -23.57 -24.77
C SER A 16 48.13 -22.50 -25.73
N THR A 17 48.67 -22.57 -26.89
CA THR A 17 48.30 -22.16 -28.24
C THR A 17 47.01 -21.37 -28.40
N ALA A 18 47.17 -20.13 -28.84
CA ALA A 18 46.17 -19.25 -29.37
C ALA A 18 45.51 -19.83 -30.64
N LEU A 19 44.23 -20.14 -30.58
CA LEU A 19 43.34 -20.15 -31.74
C LEU A 19 42.45 -18.92 -31.61
N GLY A 20 42.66 -17.96 -32.51
CA GLY A 20 41.92 -16.71 -32.54
C GLY A 20 40.46 -16.92 -32.90
N PHE A 21 39.60 -16.66 -31.96
CA PHE A 21 38.23 -16.27 -32.22
C PHE A 21 38.07 -14.80 -31.88
N THR A 22 38.23 -13.96 -32.89
CA THR A 22 37.79 -12.56 -32.81
C THR A 22 36.28 -12.53 -32.85
N SER A 23 35.63 -12.68 -31.70
CA SER A 23 34.27 -12.20 -31.57
C SER A 23 34.32 -10.68 -31.51
N LYS A 24 33.86 -10.01 -32.55
CA LYS A 24 33.49 -8.60 -32.48
C LYS A 24 32.43 -8.47 -31.40
N ALA A 25 32.84 -8.12 -30.20
CA ALA A 25 31.95 -7.54 -29.22
C ALA A 25 31.43 -6.23 -29.85
N ASN A 26 30.24 -6.24 -30.38
CA ASN A 26 29.53 -5.01 -30.66
C ASN A 26 29.38 -4.31 -29.30
N ASP A 27 30.11 -3.22 -29.12
CA ASP A 27 29.83 -2.23 -28.08
C ASP A 27 28.40 -1.71 -28.28
N VAL A 28 27.43 -2.42 -27.73
CA VAL A 28 26.11 -1.88 -27.52
C VAL A 28 26.28 -0.80 -26.46
N LYS A 29 26.48 0.44 -26.90
CA LYS A 29 26.30 1.61 -26.05
C LYS A 29 24.88 1.58 -25.52
N ILE A 30 24.69 0.94 -24.37
CA ILE A 30 23.49 1.09 -23.57
C ILE A 30 23.43 2.58 -23.27
N LYS A 31 22.51 3.30 -23.89
CA LYS A 31 22.07 4.59 -23.38
C LYS A 31 21.37 4.27 -22.06
N ASN A 32 22.18 4.18 -20.99
CA ASN A 32 21.69 4.18 -19.64
C ASN A 32 20.87 5.46 -19.50
N GLN A 33 19.55 5.34 -19.38
CA GLN A 33 18.82 6.29 -18.59
C GLN A 33 19.45 6.11 -17.19
N GLU A 34 20.24 7.10 -16.79
CA GLU A 34 20.98 7.12 -15.54
C GLU A 34 19.98 7.13 -14.36
N ILE A 35 19.45 5.96 -14.03
CA ILE A 35 19.10 5.70 -12.65
C ILE A 35 20.44 5.54 -11.99
N GLY A 36 20.81 6.50 -11.14
CA GLY A 36 22.12 6.49 -10.50
C GLY A 36 22.32 5.21 -9.71
N PHE A 37 23.05 4.27 -10.27
CA PHE A 37 23.70 3.24 -9.49
C PHE A 37 24.73 3.97 -8.65
N ASP A 38 24.42 4.08 -7.37
CA ASP A 38 25.26 4.80 -6.43
C ASP A 38 26.59 4.02 -6.27
N GLU A 39 27.68 4.52 -6.82
CA GLU A 39 29.04 4.05 -6.54
C GLU A 39 29.41 4.39 -5.09
N HIS A 40 28.74 3.79 -4.11
CA HIS A 40 28.96 4.17 -2.73
C HIS A 40 29.97 3.31 -2.03
N VAL A 41 30.90 4.02 -1.48
CA VAL A 41 31.69 3.69 -0.28
C VAL A 41 30.69 3.53 0.90
N GLY A 42 30.06 2.37 0.98
CA GLY A 42 29.04 2.02 1.97
C GLY A 42 28.41 0.69 1.56
N TRP A 43 27.72 0.03 2.45
CA TRP A 43 27.03 -1.21 2.13
C TRP A 43 26.07 -0.95 0.95
N PRO A 44 26.23 -1.65 -0.20
CA PRO A 44 25.34 -1.46 -1.35
C PRO A 44 23.91 -1.75 -0.92
N GLY A 45 22.97 -0.92 -1.37
CA GLY A 45 21.55 -1.15 -1.19
C GLY A 45 21.18 -2.57 -1.66
N LYS A 46 20.18 -3.16 -1.02
CA LYS A 46 19.75 -4.53 -1.31
C LYS A 46 18.85 -4.59 -2.56
N GLU A 47 19.22 -3.92 -3.63
CA GLU A 47 18.50 -4.03 -4.90
C GLU A 47 18.64 -5.43 -5.47
N VAL A 48 17.53 -6.02 -5.88
CA VAL A 48 17.50 -7.31 -6.56
C VAL A 48 17.22 -7.06 -8.03
N ILE A 49 18.11 -7.54 -8.90
CA ILE A 49 17.94 -7.43 -10.35
C ILE A 49 17.61 -8.81 -10.89
N SER A 50 16.56 -8.90 -11.71
CA SER A 50 16.15 -10.14 -12.35
C SER A 50 15.88 -9.95 -13.84
N SER A 51 15.91 -11.06 -14.59
CA SER A 51 15.75 -11.03 -16.05
C SER A 51 14.35 -11.44 -16.50
N LYS A 52 13.56 -12.10 -15.67
CA LYS A 52 12.29 -12.70 -16.05
C LYS A 52 11.13 -12.24 -15.20
N ALA A 53 11.25 -12.34 -13.87
CA ALA A 53 10.14 -12.05 -12.97
C ALA A 53 10.65 -11.46 -11.64
N MET A 54 9.79 -10.72 -10.93
CA MET A 54 10.11 -10.10 -9.66
C MET A 54 8.89 -10.08 -8.75
N VAL A 55 9.09 -10.39 -7.47
CA VAL A 55 8.11 -10.25 -6.40
C VAL A 55 8.71 -9.37 -5.30
N CYS A 56 7.98 -8.34 -4.89
CA CYS A 56 8.34 -7.48 -3.76
C CYS A 56 7.14 -7.39 -2.81
N ALA A 57 7.29 -7.85 -1.58
CA ALA A 57 6.24 -7.82 -0.57
C ALA A 57 6.82 -7.61 0.84
N SER A 58 5.95 -7.27 1.80
CA SER A 58 6.35 -6.92 3.18
C SER A 58 6.75 -8.11 4.05
N GLN A 59 6.63 -9.37 3.55
CA GLN A 59 6.87 -10.58 4.33
C GLN A 59 7.50 -11.68 3.49
N PRO A 60 8.60 -12.35 3.96
CA PRO A 60 9.37 -13.32 3.17
C PRO A 60 8.58 -14.54 2.67
N LEU A 61 7.66 -15.09 3.50
CA LEU A 61 6.84 -16.24 3.07
C LEU A 61 5.88 -15.86 1.92
N ALA A 62 5.39 -14.63 1.92
CA ALA A 62 4.57 -14.12 0.84
C ALA A 62 5.39 -13.95 -0.44
N VAL A 63 6.62 -13.44 -0.34
CA VAL A 63 7.54 -13.32 -1.49
C VAL A 63 7.88 -14.70 -2.05
N ALA A 64 8.23 -15.68 -1.19
CA ALA A 64 8.50 -17.06 -1.60
C ALA A 64 7.29 -17.70 -2.29
N THR A 65 6.08 -17.50 -1.73
CA THR A 65 4.83 -18.00 -2.35
C THR A 65 4.63 -17.42 -3.75
N GLY A 66 4.78 -16.11 -3.92
CA GLY A 66 4.66 -15.47 -5.25
C GLY A 66 5.70 -15.98 -6.24
N TYR A 67 6.94 -16.12 -5.79
CA TYR A 67 8.03 -16.67 -6.59
C TYR A 67 7.73 -18.11 -7.07
N ASP A 68 7.26 -18.97 -6.17
CA ASP A 68 6.94 -20.36 -6.51
C ASP A 68 5.79 -20.44 -7.52
N ILE A 69 4.76 -19.60 -7.40
CA ILE A 69 3.67 -19.52 -8.38
C ILE A 69 4.20 -19.11 -9.76
N LEU A 70 5.06 -18.08 -9.82
CA LEU A 70 5.68 -17.63 -11.09
C LEU A 70 6.56 -18.75 -11.68
N LYS A 71 7.38 -19.43 -10.87
CA LYS A 71 8.21 -20.55 -11.31
C LYS A 71 7.39 -21.75 -11.80
N ALA A 72 6.19 -21.96 -11.24
CA ALA A 72 5.25 -22.99 -11.70
C ALA A 72 4.45 -22.58 -12.95
N GLY A 73 4.83 -21.46 -13.61
CA GLY A 73 4.20 -20.97 -14.85
C GLY A 73 2.89 -20.21 -14.62
N GLY A 74 2.64 -19.72 -13.40
CA GLY A 74 1.62 -18.72 -13.15
C GLY A 74 2.09 -17.34 -13.60
N ASN A 75 1.15 -16.44 -13.87
CA ASN A 75 1.43 -15.04 -14.22
C ASN A 75 1.43 -14.12 -12.99
N ALA A 76 1.65 -12.81 -13.19
CA ALA A 76 1.70 -11.83 -12.13
C ALA A 76 0.39 -11.76 -11.31
N ILE A 77 -0.77 -12.00 -11.94
CA ILE A 77 -2.07 -12.01 -11.25
C ILE A 77 -2.23 -13.23 -10.35
N ASP A 78 -1.87 -14.42 -10.85
CA ASP A 78 -1.89 -15.64 -10.07
C ASP A 78 -1.01 -15.50 -8.82
N ALA A 79 0.22 -15.03 -9.03
CA ALA A 79 1.15 -14.76 -7.92
C ALA A 79 0.60 -13.70 -6.95
N ALA A 80 -0.07 -12.66 -7.44
CA ALA A 80 -0.65 -11.62 -6.58
C ALA A 80 -1.74 -12.16 -5.64
N ILE A 81 -2.60 -13.05 -6.12
CA ILE A 81 -3.64 -13.67 -5.28
C ILE A 81 -2.98 -14.55 -4.20
N ALA A 82 -2.00 -15.38 -4.58
CA ALA A 82 -1.29 -16.25 -3.64
C ALA A 82 -0.51 -15.46 -2.58
N VAL A 83 0.19 -14.39 -3.00
CA VAL A 83 0.89 -13.45 -2.10
C VAL A 83 -0.09 -12.81 -1.12
N ASN A 84 -1.23 -12.32 -1.62
CA ASN A 84 -2.22 -11.68 -0.75
C ASN A 84 -2.84 -12.68 0.24
N ALA A 85 -3.15 -13.91 -0.17
CA ALA A 85 -3.65 -14.96 0.72
C ALA A 85 -2.62 -15.28 1.82
N MET A 86 -1.32 -15.36 1.48
CA MET A 86 -0.26 -15.56 2.45
C MET A 86 -0.13 -14.38 3.42
N LEU A 87 -0.24 -13.13 2.93
CA LEU A 87 -0.20 -11.94 3.77
C LEU A 87 -1.40 -11.85 4.72
N CYS A 88 -2.59 -12.29 4.30
CA CYS A 88 -3.76 -12.42 5.19
C CYS A 88 -3.50 -13.34 6.40
N LEU A 89 -2.60 -14.30 6.27
CA LEU A 89 -2.17 -15.17 7.37
C LEU A 89 -1.03 -14.55 8.17
N THR A 90 -0.02 -13.99 7.50
CA THR A 90 1.25 -13.60 8.11
C THR A 90 1.27 -12.18 8.68
N GLU A 91 0.38 -11.30 8.20
CA GLU A 91 0.18 -9.93 8.68
C GLU A 91 -1.30 -9.65 9.03
N PRO A 92 -1.96 -10.46 9.87
CA PRO A 92 -3.42 -10.36 10.10
C PRO A 92 -3.85 -9.06 10.78
N MET A 93 -2.91 -8.34 11.43
CA MET A 93 -3.16 -7.02 11.99
C MET A 93 -3.31 -5.93 10.91
N MET A 94 -2.75 -6.14 9.73
CA MET A 94 -2.71 -5.15 8.64
C MET A 94 -3.76 -5.43 7.57
N CYS A 95 -4.02 -6.71 7.30
CA CYS A 95 -4.81 -7.18 6.16
C CYS A 95 -5.61 -8.45 6.48
N GLY A 96 -6.46 -8.88 5.55
CA GLY A 96 -7.26 -10.09 5.69
C GLY A 96 -8.43 -10.12 4.70
N VAL A 97 -9.02 -11.29 4.46
CA VAL A 97 -10.18 -11.43 3.57
C VAL A 97 -11.42 -10.68 4.06
N GLY A 98 -11.42 -10.25 5.32
CA GLY A 98 -12.45 -9.35 5.87
C GLY A 98 -12.23 -7.86 5.55
N GLY A 99 -11.27 -7.51 4.69
CA GLY A 99 -10.91 -6.15 4.28
C GLY A 99 -11.18 -5.86 2.81
N ASP A 100 -10.61 -4.76 2.32
CA ASP A 100 -10.75 -4.24 0.96
C ASP A 100 -9.46 -4.35 0.16
N LEU A 101 -9.58 -4.36 -1.17
CA LEU A 101 -8.47 -4.49 -2.11
C LEU A 101 -8.59 -3.47 -3.24
N PHE A 102 -7.48 -2.82 -3.60
CA PHE A 102 -7.32 -2.04 -4.83
C PHE A 102 -6.13 -2.57 -5.62
N ALA A 103 -6.24 -2.53 -6.95
CA ALA A 103 -5.14 -2.91 -7.83
C ALA A 103 -5.05 -2.03 -9.07
N ILE A 104 -3.82 -1.82 -9.56
CA ILE A 104 -3.52 -1.35 -10.91
C ILE A 104 -2.72 -2.46 -11.60
N VAL A 105 -3.20 -2.89 -12.76
CA VAL A 105 -2.62 -3.97 -13.56
C VAL A 105 -2.17 -3.44 -14.90
N TRP A 106 -0.90 -3.62 -15.22
CA TRP A 106 -0.40 -3.48 -16.60
C TRP A 106 -0.55 -4.81 -17.33
N SER A 107 -1.33 -4.81 -18.39
CA SER A 107 -1.42 -5.95 -19.32
C SER A 107 -0.42 -5.75 -20.48
N GLU A 108 0.59 -6.60 -20.52
CA GLU A 108 1.59 -6.53 -21.59
C GLU A 108 0.97 -6.88 -22.95
N LYS A 109 -0.02 -7.78 -22.95
CA LYS A 109 -0.78 -8.14 -24.17
C LYS A 109 -1.59 -6.97 -24.73
N GLU A 110 -2.26 -6.22 -23.86
CA GLU A 110 -3.14 -5.12 -24.25
C GLU A 110 -2.43 -3.76 -24.28
N LYS A 111 -1.19 -3.70 -23.77
CA LYS A 111 -0.39 -2.45 -23.64
C LYS A 111 -1.17 -1.35 -22.90
N LYS A 112 -1.92 -1.72 -21.88
CA LYS A 112 -2.84 -0.84 -21.15
C LYS A 112 -2.83 -1.13 -19.66
N LEU A 113 -3.10 -0.09 -18.87
CA LEU A 113 -3.38 -0.19 -17.45
C LEU A 113 -4.88 -0.42 -17.20
N PHE A 114 -5.17 -1.24 -16.21
CA PHE A 114 -6.52 -1.50 -15.68
C PHE A 114 -6.54 -1.24 -14.20
N GLY A 115 -7.55 -0.53 -13.73
CA GLY A 115 -7.78 -0.28 -12.32
C GLY A 115 -8.89 -1.16 -11.77
N LEU A 116 -8.70 -1.69 -10.56
CA LEU A 116 -9.72 -2.45 -9.85
C LEU A 116 -10.00 -1.80 -8.49
N ASN A 117 -11.26 -1.49 -8.25
CA ASN A 117 -11.79 -1.04 -6.98
C ASN A 117 -12.65 -2.14 -6.36
N ALA A 118 -12.09 -2.87 -5.42
CA ALA A 118 -12.78 -3.88 -4.63
C ALA A 118 -12.98 -3.38 -3.19
N SER A 119 -13.45 -2.13 -3.02
CA SER A 119 -13.83 -1.62 -1.70
C SER A 119 -15.30 -1.90 -1.40
N GLY A 120 -15.55 -2.21 -0.13
CA GLY A 120 -16.88 -2.53 0.36
C GLY A 120 -17.78 -1.31 0.54
N ARG A 121 -19.09 -1.56 0.46
CA ARG A 121 -20.12 -0.55 0.70
C ARG A 121 -20.69 -0.66 2.12
N SER A 122 -21.22 0.45 2.62
CA SER A 122 -22.02 0.46 3.85
C SER A 122 -23.25 -0.44 3.72
N PRO A 123 -23.76 -1.01 4.82
CA PRO A 123 -25.02 -1.75 4.81
C PRO A 123 -26.20 -0.90 4.32
N TYR A 124 -27.12 -1.52 3.58
CA TYR A 124 -28.40 -0.88 3.20
C TYR A 124 -29.23 -0.42 4.39
N ASN A 125 -29.09 -1.12 5.52
CA ASN A 125 -29.79 -0.81 6.78
C ASN A 125 -28.91 0.06 7.72
N TRP A 126 -28.13 0.99 7.14
CA TRP A 126 -27.29 1.91 7.91
C TRP A 126 -27.28 3.29 7.29
N SER A 127 -27.89 4.26 7.95
CA SER A 127 -28.07 5.62 7.44
C SER A 127 -27.70 6.69 8.46
N MET A 128 -27.53 7.93 7.97
CA MET A 128 -27.38 9.12 8.82
C MET A 128 -28.49 9.26 9.86
N ASN A 129 -29.72 8.92 9.46
CA ASN A 129 -30.88 9.03 10.34
C ASN A 129 -30.81 8.03 11.51
N ASP A 130 -30.33 6.81 11.23
CA ASP A 130 -30.12 5.79 12.26
C ASP A 130 -29.01 6.22 13.23
N ALA A 131 -27.89 6.74 12.71
CA ALA A 131 -26.81 7.26 13.53
C ALA A 131 -27.25 8.42 14.45
N LYS A 132 -28.05 9.35 13.91
CA LYS A 132 -28.64 10.46 14.68
C LYS A 132 -29.61 9.98 15.76
N LYS A 133 -30.48 9.02 15.46
CA LYS A 133 -31.39 8.41 16.45
C LYS A 133 -30.65 7.73 17.60
N MET A 134 -29.45 7.18 17.32
CA MET A 134 -28.57 6.60 18.34
C MET A 134 -27.75 7.67 19.10
N GLY A 135 -27.89 8.96 18.79
CA GLY A 135 -27.15 10.04 19.42
C GLY A 135 -25.66 10.11 19.04
N LEU A 136 -25.25 9.47 17.94
CA LEU A 136 -23.86 9.44 17.53
C LEU A 136 -23.44 10.80 16.96
N LYS A 137 -22.25 11.26 17.39
CA LYS A 137 -21.57 12.45 16.84
C LYS A 137 -20.60 12.08 15.71
N SER A 138 -20.10 10.86 15.70
CA SER A 138 -19.26 10.25 14.67
C SER A 138 -19.53 8.74 14.65
N ILE A 139 -19.21 8.07 13.55
CA ILE A 139 -19.19 6.61 13.51
C ILE A 139 -18.09 6.12 14.46
N PRO A 140 -18.36 5.12 15.33
CA PRO A 140 -17.33 4.54 16.19
C PRO A 140 -16.14 4.02 15.37
N SER A 141 -14.93 4.21 15.87
CA SER A 141 -13.71 3.74 15.17
C SER A 141 -13.65 2.21 15.11
N PHE A 142 -14.24 1.52 16.09
CA PHE A 142 -14.23 0.07 16.20
C PHE A 142 -15.64 -0.49 16.42
N GLY A 143 -15.78 -1.79 16.25
CA GLY A 143 -17.03 -2.50 16.46
C GLY A 143 -17.99 -2.49 15.28
N PRO A 144 -19.21 -3.03 15.48
CA PRO A 144 -20.09 -3.43 14.38
C PRO A 144 -20.70 -2.28 13.57
N LEU A 145 -20.73 -1.06 14.10
CA LEU A 145 -21.23 0.11 13.37
C LEU A 145 -20.21 0.69 12.37
N SER A 146 -18.95 0.27 12.47
CA SER A 146 -17.87 0.67 11.55
C SER A 146 -17.68 -0.29 10.39
N TRP A 147 -18.41 -1.39 10.31
CA TRP A 147 -18.26 -2.38 9.26
C TRP A 147 -18.75 -1.87 7.90
N SER A 148 -18.00 -2.21 6.85
CA SER A 148 -18.45 -2.25 5.45
C SER A 148 -18.25 -3.66 4.91
N VAL A 149 -18.96 -4.00 3.83
CA VAL A 149 -18.89 -5.34 3.22
C VAL A 149 -17.44 -5.62 2.82
N PRO A 150 -16.83 -6.76 3.19
CA PRO A 150 -15.47 -7.08 2.78
C PRO A 150 -15.36 -7.23 1.26
N GLY A 151 -14.42 -6.53 0.61
CA GLY A 151 -14.28 -6.55 -0.84
C GLY A 151 -13.12 -7.42 -1.37
N CYS A 152 -12.20 -7.86 -0.51
CA CYS A 152 -10.97 -8.54 -0.91
C CYS A 152 -11.21 -9.75 -1.83
N VAL A 153 -12.14 -10.65 -1.46
CA VAL A 153 -12.42 -11.87 -2.23
C VAL A 153 -13.06 -11.55 -3.59
N SER A 154 -13.93 -10.53 -3.68
CA SER A 154 -14.47 -10.11 -4.98
C SER A 154 -13.37 -9.54 -5.88
N GLY A 155 -12.36 -8.88 -5.29
CA GLY A 155 -11.16 -8.44 -6.01
C GLY A 155 -10.36 -9.62 -6.56
N TRP A 156 -10.13 -10.67 -5.78
CA TRP A 156 -9.47 -11.88 -6.26
C TRP A 156 -10.25 -12.54 -7.41
N THR A 157 -11.57 -12.64 -7.27
CA THR A 157 -12.45 -13.23 -8.29
C THR A 157 -12.36 -12.48 -9.61
N GLU A 158 -12.45 -11.15 -9.57
CA GLU A 158 -12.39 -10.32 -10.78
C GLU A 158 -10.98 -10.34 -11.42
N LEU A 159 -9.91 -10.29 -10.62
CA LEU A 159 -8.54 -10.42 -11.10
C LEU A 159 -8.32 -11.76 -11.80
N LEU A 160 -8.69 -12.85 -11.13
CA LEU A 160 -8.52 -14.21 -11.66
C LEU A 160 -9.33 -14.42 -12.94
N LYS A 161 -10.59 -13.98 -12.95
CA LYS A 161 -11.49 -14.10 -14.10
C LYS A 161 -10.96 -13.37 -15.33
N LYS A 162 -10.37 -12.19 -15.18
CA LYS A 162 -9.92 -11.35 -16.31
C LYS A 162 -8.52 -11.70 -16.79
N PHE A 163 -7.60 -12.00 -15.88
CA PHE A 163 -6.18 -12.11 -16.21
C PHE A 163 -5.51 -13.38 -15.66
N GLY A 164 -6.15 -14.14 -14.78
CA GLY A 164 -5.56 -15.33 -14.18
C GLY A 164 -5.34 -16.45 -15.18
N SER A 165 -4.35 -17.29 -14.92
CA SER A 165 -4.01 -18.46 -15.71
C SER A 165 -4.09 -19.77 -14.90
N LYS A 166 -4.06 -19.68 -13.57
CA LYS A 166 -4.16 -20.78 -12.61
C LYS A 166 -5.54 -20.87 -11.97
N LYS A 167 -5.83 -21.99 -11.33
CA LYS A 167 -7.06 -22.16 -10.57
C LYS A 167 -6.89 -21.70 -9.12
N LEU A 168 -7.94 -21.18 -8.52
CA LEU A 168 -7.94 -20.68 -7.14
C LEU A 168 -7.40 -21.71 -6.12
N PRO A 169 -7.72 -23.03 -6.19
CA PRO A 169 -7.12 -24.03 -5.31
C PRO A 169 -5.59 -24.06 -5.33
N GLU A 170 -4.98 -23.92 -6.50
CA GLU A 170 -3.52 -23.90 -6.64
C GLU A 170 -2.91 -22.67 -5.95
N LEU A 171 -3.58 -21.52 -6.06
CA LEU A 171 -3.11 -20.24 -5.53
C LEU A 171 -3.26 -20.17 -4.00
N LEU A 172 -4.29 -20.80 -3.44
CA LEU A 172 -4.54 -20.78 -2.01
C LEU A 172 -3.82 -21.89 -1.23
N ALA A 173 -3.35 -22.95 -1.90
CA ALA A 173 -2.72 -24.10 -1.27
C ALA A 173 -1.55 -23.74 -0.34
N PRO A 174 -0.60 -22.85 -0.69
CA PRO A 174 0.48 -22.46 0.22
C PRO A 174 -0.05 -21.84 1.52
N ALA A 175 -0.98 -20.89 1.43
CA ALA A 175 -1.56 -20.22 2.60
C ALA A 175 -2.37 -21.20 3.47
N ILE A 176 -3.10 -22.14 2.86
CA ILE A 176 -3.83 -23.21 3.58
C ILE A 176 -2.85 -24.06 4.39
N ASN A 177 -1.73 -24.49 3.78
CA ASN A 177 -0.74 -25.33 4.44
C ASN A 177 -0.11 -24.61 5.63
N TYR A 178 0.38 -23.37 5.45
CA TYR A 178 0.95 -22.59 6.54
C TYR A 178 -0.07 -22.24 7.63
N ALA A 179 -1.33 -22.04 7.29
CA ALA A 179 -2.38 -21.80 8.28
C ALA A 179 -2.64 -23.03 9.16
N LYS A 180 -2.50 -24.24 8.63
CA LYS A 180 -2.63 -25.51 9.36
C LYS A 180 -1.38 -25.86 10.17
N GLU A 181 -0.23 -25.85 9.52
CA GLU A 181 1.04 -26.31 10.08
C GLU A 181 1.67 -25.24 10.99
N GLY A 182 1.44 -23.97 10.67
CA GLY A 182 1.99 -22.82 11.35
C GLY A 182 3.26 -22.28 10.69
N PHE A 183 3.63 -21.08 11.09
CA PHE A 183 4.87 -20.42 10.71
C PHE A 183 5.48 -19.69 11.91
N PRO A 184 6.81 -19.55 11.98
CA PRO A 184 7.45 -18.76 13.04
C PRO A 184 7.23 -17.27 12.81
N VAL A 185 6.74 -16.57 13.83
CA VAL A 185 6.54 -15.12 13.78
C VAL A 185 7.88 -14.40 13.81
N SER A 186 8.09 -13.42 12.93
CA SER A 186 9.31 -12.63 12.86
C SER A 186 9.40 -11.58 13.96
N ASN A 187 10.57 -10.94 14.11
CA ASN A 187 10.78 -9.86 15.08
C ASN A 187 9.87 -8.64 14.80
N ILE A 188 9.74 -8.23 13.53
CA ILE A 188 8.94 -7.06 13.17
C ILE A 188 7.46 -7.36 13.40
N ILE A 189 6.97 -8.50 12.89
CA ILE A 189 5.58 -8.92 13.09
C ILE A 189 5.25 -9.08 14.58
N ALA A 190 6.13 -9.69 15.39
CA ALA A 190 5.94 -9.79 16.84
C ALA A 190 5.85 -8.42 17.51
N SER A 191 6.61 -7.42 17.06
CA SER A 191 6.55 -6.06 17.61
C SER A 191 5.23 -5.34 17.31
N GLU A 192 4.61 -5.66 16.18
CA GLU A 192 3.32 -5.14 15.74
C GLU A 192 2.13 -5.99 16.25
N TRP A 193 2.38 -7.21 16.73
CA TRP A 193 1.39 -8.13 17.29
C TRP A 193 0.98 -7.71 18.69
N LYS A 194 0.25 -6.62 18.78
CA LYS A 194 -0.19 -6.02 20.03
C LYS A 194 -1.58 -5.42 19.89
N PRO A 195 -2.36 -5.37 20.98
CA PRO A 195 -3.57 -4.60 21.04
C PRO A 195 -3.32 -3.11 20.73
N GLU A 196 -4.27 -2.46 20.08
CA GLU A 196 -4.20 -1.02 19.90
C GLU A 196 -4.48 -0.29 21.22
N ASN A 197 -3.74 0.79 21.49
CA ASN A 197 -3.89 1.56 22.73
C ASN A 197 -5.32 2.12 22.86
N GLY A 198 -5.92 1.96 24.03
CA GLY A 198 -7.26 2.48 24.36
C GLY A 198 -8.42 1.56 23.97
N VAL A 199 -8.17 0.40 23.41
CA VAL A 199 -9.20 -0.63 23.19
C VAL A 199 -9.21 -1.60 24.37
N THR A 200 -10.38 -1.79 24.96
CA THR A 200 -10.58 -2.61 26.17
C THR A 200 -11.29 -3.93 25.90
N ASP A 201 -11.95 -4.08 24.74
CA ASP A 201 -12.66 -5.30 24.34
C ASP A 201 -12.05 -5.94 23.10
N TYR A 202 -11.35 -7.06 23.30
CA TYR A 202 -10.81 -7.93 22.26
C TYR A 202 -11.45 -9.32 22.31
N SER A 203 -12.63 -9.46 22.90
CA SER A 203 -13.23 -10.76 23.21
C SER A 203 -13.30 -11.69 22.00
N THR A 204 -13.55 -11.15 20.79
CA THR A 204 -13.63 -11.96 19.56
C THR A 204 -12.26 -12.21 18.92
N LEU A 205 -11.23 -11.40 19.22
CA LEU A 205 -9.85 -11.63 18.78
C LEU A 205 -9.10 -12.59 19.72
N ASN A 206 -9.51 -12.63 21.00
CA ASN A 206 -8.95 -13.57 21.98
C ASN A 206 -9.26 -15.01 21.55
N GLY A 207 -8.29 -15.89 21.76
CA GLY A 207 -8.40 -17.27 21.30
C GLY A 207 -8.03 -17.50 19.83
N LEU A 208 -8.11 -16.47 18.99
CA LEU A 208 -7.64 -16.53 17.61
C LEU A 208 -6.23 -15.91 17.46
N TYR A 209 -6.08 -14.66 17.85
CA TYR A 209 -4.83 -13.89 17.69
C TYR A 209 -4.11 -13.64 19.02
N PHE A 210 -4.83 -13.60 20.13
CA PHE A 210 -4.28 -13.40 21.47
C PHE A 210 -4.61 -14.61 22.34
N LEU A 211 -3.64 -15.52 22.51
CA LEU A 211 -3.79 -16.71 23.33
C LEU A 211 -3.55 -16.36 24.80
N ASN A 212 -4.62 -16.37 25.62
CA ASN A 212 -4.57 -16.02 27.06
C ASN A 212 -3.96 -14.61 27.30
N ASP A 213 -4.39 -13.62 26.52
CA ASP A 213 -3.89 -12.24 26.55
C ASP A 213 -2.37 -12.10 26.30
N LYS A 214 -1.73 -13.15 25.81
CA LYS A 214 -0.30 -13.14 25.49
C LYS A 214 -0.06 -12.71 24.07
N LYS A 215 0.86 -11.75 23.92
CA LYS A 215 1.45 -11.39 22.63
C LYS A 215 2.36 -12.50 22.14
N LEU A 216 2.33 -12.76 20.84
CA LEU A 216 3.33 -13.62 20.23
C LEU A 216 4.71 -12.95 20.26
N LYS A 217 5.72 -13.75 20.51
CA LYS A 217 7.14 -13.34 20.45
C LYS A 217 7.75 -13.84 19.14
N ALA A 218 8.86 -13.23 18.76
CA ALA A 218 9.63 -13.73 17.65
C ALA A 218 10.03 -15.20 17.86
N GLY A 219 9.80 -16.02 16.85
CA GLY A 219 10.01 -17.46 16.87
C GLY A 219 8.82 -18.28 17.37
N ASP A 220 7.80 -17.67 17.97
CA ASP A 220 6.58 -18.39 18.33
C ASP A 220 5.86 -18.89 17.07
N MET A 221 5.35 -20.11 17.13
CA MET A 221 4.60 -20.71 16.01
C MET A 221 3.15 -20.23 16.02
N PHE A 222 2.75 -19.51 14.99
CA PHE A 222 1.35 -19.11 14.79
C PHE A 222 0.64 -20.04 13.82
N ARG A 223 -0.58 -20.45 14.18
CA ARG A 223 -1.50 -21.26 13.37
C ARG A 223 -2.87 -20.61 13.34
N ASN A 224 -3.56 -20.76 12.21
CA ASN A 224 -4.93 -20.28 12.08
C ASN A 224 -5.78 -21.31 11.33
N PRO A 225 -6.18 -22.41 11.99
CA PRO A 225 -6.94 -23.48 11.36
C PRO A 225 -8.31 -23.05 10.84
N ASP A 226 -8.90 -22.02 11.40
CA ASP A 226 -10.19 -21.50 10.92
C ASP A 226 -10.02 -20.71 9.61
N LEU A 227 -8.92 -19.95 9.45
CA LEU A 227 -8.58 -19.32 8.18
C LEU A 227 -8.26 -20.38 7.11
N ALA A 228 -7.57 -21.47 7.49
CA ALA A 228 -7.34 -22.59 6.58
C ALA A 228 -8.66 -23.16 6.04
N LYS A 229 -9.65 -23.42 6.90
CA LYS A 229 -10.99 -23.87 6.48
C LYS A 229 -11.70 -22.87 5.56
N THR A 230 -11.58 -21.57 5.86
CA THR A 230 -12.11 -20.51 5.01
C THR A 230 -11.48 -20.54 3.61
N PHE A 231 -10.16 -20.67 3.53
CA PHE A 231 -9.44 -20.80 2.26
C PHE A 231 -9.76 -22.11 1.53
N GLU A 232 -9.93 -23.23 2.24
CA GLU A 232 -10.37 -24.50 1.64
C GLU A 232 -11.77 -24.38 1.03
N LEU A 233 -12.68 -23.67 1.69
CA LEU A 233 -14.03 -23.45 1.19
C LEU A 233 -14.01 -22.56 -0.06
N LEU A 234 -13.21 -21.47 -0.06
CA LEU A 234 -12.98 -20.63 -1.24
C LEU A 234 -12.32 -21.42 -2.39
N ALA A 235 -11.35 -22.26 -2.08
CA ALA A 235 -10.69 -23.11 -3.08
C ALA A 235 -11.67 -24.10 -3.73
N LYS A 236 -12.57 -24.67 -2.96
CA LYS A 236 -13.55 -25.67 -3.42
C LYS A 236 -14.72 -25.05 -4.20
N GLU A 237 -15.27 -23.94 -3.71
CA GLU A 237 -16.54 -23.40 -4.19
C GLU A 237 -16.40 -22.06 -4.94
N GLY A 238 -15.19 -21.47 -4.94
CA GLY A 238 -14.93 -20.18 -5.58
C GLY A 238 -15.32 -18.98 -4.70
N GLY A 239 -15.22 -17.78 -5.28
CA GLY A 239 -15.48 -16.52 -4.57
C GLY A 239 -16.94 -16.31 -4.14
N ASP A 240 -17.88 -16.92 -4.85
CA ASP A 240 -19.31 -16.74 -4.61
C ASP A 240 -19.73 -17.23 -3.21
N VAL A 241 -19.05 -18.25 -2.67
CA VAL A 241 -19.31 -18.75 -1.32
C VAL A 241 -19.10 -17.69 -0.23
N PHE A 242 -18.28 -16.66 -0.51
CA PHE A 242 -18.05 -15.55 0.40
C PHE A 242 -19.23 -14.57 0.45
N TYR A 243 -19.97 -14.42 -0.65
CA TYR A 243 -21.03 -13.42 -0.77
C TYR A 243 -22.45 -14.02 -0.77
N GLU A 244 -22.60 -15.25 -1.24
CA GLU A 244 -23.92 -15.91 -1.39
C GLU A 244 -24.04 -17.21 -0.60
N GLY A 245 -22.92 -17.79 -0.12
CA GLY A 245 -22.87 -19.09 0.55
C GLY A 245 -22.60 -19.05 2.04
N GLU A 246 -21.94 -20.13 2.53
CA GLU A 246 -21.72 -20.39 3.96
C GLU A 246 -20.96 -19.27 4.68
N ILE A 247 -19.97 -18.65 4.01
CA ILE A 247 -19.16 -17.58 4.63
C ILE A 247 -20.06 -16.36 4.89
N ALA A 248 -20.84 -15.93 3.89
CA ALA A 248 -21.83 -14.85 4.06
C ALA A 248 -22.79 -15.13 5.21
N ASP A 249 -23.37 -16.34 5.25
CA ASP A 249 -24.31 -16.73 6.29
C ASP A 249 -23.71 -16.68 7.70
N ARG A 250 -22.44 -17.06 7.85
CA ARG A 250 -21.71 -16.95 9.13
C ARG A 250 -21.50 -15.49 9.51
N ILE A 251 -21.07 -14.63 8.56
CA ILE A 251 -20.88 -13.20 8.82
C ILE A 251 -22.21 -12.54 9.20
N LEU A 252 -23.31 -12.89 8.54
CA LEU A 252 -24.66 -12.35 8.84
C LEU A 252 -25.12 -12.75 10.25
N ARG A 253 -24.95 -14.02 10.64
CA ARG A 253 -25.25 -14.48 12.01
C ARG A 253 -24.39 -13.76 13.05
N PHE A 254 -23.10 -13.60 12.77
CA PHE A 254 -22.16 -12.86 13.62
C PHE A 254 -22.56 -11.39 13.74
N SER A 255 -22.90 -10.74 12.62
CA SER A 255 -23.39 -9.36 12.59
C SER A 255 -24.64 -9.18 13.46
N LYS A 256 -25.62 -10.06 13.34
CA LYS A 256 -26.84 -10.02 14.16
C LYS A 256 -26.54 -10.20 15.66
N LYS A 257 -25.64 -11.14 15.99
CA LYS A 257 -25.22 -11.41 17.40
C LYS A 257 -24.59 -10.19 18.06
N HIS A 258 -23.81 -9.40 17.32
CA HIS A 258 -23.05 -8.27 17.84
C HIS A 258 -23.66 -6.89 17.57
N GLY A 259 -24.91 -6.82 17.04
CA GLY A 259 -25.59 -5.55 16.76
C GLY A 259 -25.10 -4.83 15.51
N GLY A 260 -24.47 -5.55 14.58
CA GLY A 260 -24.13 -5.05 13.25
C GLY A 260 -25.36 -4.85 12.37
N ARG A 261 -25.16 -4.22 11.22
CA ARG A 261 -26.23 -3.78 10.32
C ARG A 261 -26.31 -4.57 9.01
N PHE A 262 -25.50 -5.63 8.84
CA PHE A 262 -25.47 -6.41 7.62
C PHE A 262 -26.76 -7.18 7.40
N GLU A 263 -27.24 -7.15 6.15
CA GLU A 263 -28.32 -7.96 5.61
C GLU A 263 -27.81 -8.76 4.40
N LYS A 264 -28.52 -9.81 4.00
CA LYS A 264 -28.09 -10.69 2.91
C LYS A 264 -27.84 -9.92 1.61
N LYS A 265 -28.70 -8.94 1.28
CA LYS A 265 -28.57 -8.11 0.08
C LYS A 265 -27.27 -7.27 0.04
N ASP A 266 -26.66 -6.96 1.19
CA ASP A 266 -25.39 -6.23 1.24
C ASP A 266 -24.28 -7.06 0.59
N PHE A 267 -24.30 -8.35 0.80
CA PHE A 267 -23.34 -9.31 0.25
C PHE A 267 -23.68 -9.69 -1.18
N THR A 268 -24.92 -10.11 -1.46
CA THR A 268 -25.34 -10.55 -2.82
C THR A 268 -25.26 -9.44 -3.87
N ASN A 269 -25.36 -8.17 -3.47
CA ASN A 269 -25.22 -7.01 -4.36
C ASN A 269 -23.78 -6.46 -4.42
N HIS A 270 -22.87 -7.02 -3.61
CA HIS A 270 -21.48 -6.55 -3.61
C HIS A 270 -20.72 -7.12 -4.81
N LYS A 271 -19.99 -6.25 -5.49
CA LYS A 271 -19.04 -6.60 -6.55
C LYS A 271 -17.89 -5.59 -6.59
N ALA A 272 -16.71 -6.07 -7.00
CA ALA A 272 -15.60 -5.21 -7.38
C ALA A 272 -15.88 -4.57 -8.75
N ASP A 273 -15.42 -3.34 -8.93
CA ASP A 273 -15.61 -2.60 -10.18
C ASP A 273 -14.26 -2.38 -10.88
N TRP A 274 -14.21 -2.72 -12.18
CA TRP A 274 -13.15 -2.26 -13.05
C TRP A 274 -13.34 -0.78 -13.36
N ILE A 275 -12.33 0.03 -13.09
CA ILE A 275 -12.36 1.49 -13.26
C ILE A 275 -11.14 1.93 -14.06
N GLU A 276 -11.26 3.03 -14.80
CA GLU A 276 -10.13 3.60 -15.51
C GLU A 276 -9.21 4.35 -14.55
N PRO A 277 -7.91 3.99 -14.48
CA PRO A 277 -6.94 4.79 -13.74
C PRO A 277 -6.79 6.18 -14.34
N VAL A 278 -6.49 7.17 -13.51
CA VAL A 278 -6.22 8.54 -13.93
C VAL A 278 -4.76 8.89 -13.73
N SER A 279 -4.22 9.79 -14.56
CA SER A 279 -2.81 10.16 -14.50
C SER A 279 -2.57 11.65 -14.58
N SER A 280 -1.37 12.04 -14.17
CA SER A 280 -0.77 13.33 -14.49
C SER A 280 0.70 13.14 -14.83
N ASN A 281 1.17 13.88 -15.83
CA ASN A 281 2.59 13.87 -16.19
C ASN A 281 3.40 14.66 -15.16
N TYR A 282 4.56 14.14 -14.76
CA TYR A 282 5.54 14.82 -13.94
C TYR A 282 6.93 14.62 -14.53
N ARG A 283 7.52 15.67 -15.07
CA ARG A 283 8.87 15.66 -15.67
C ARG A 283 9.11 14.51 -16.67
N GLY A 284 8.10 14.22 -17.51
CA GLY A 284 8.17 13.17 -18.53
C GLY A 284 7.75 11.77 -18.08
N TYR A 285 7.29 11.62 -16.85
CA TYR A 285 6.72 10.38 -16.31
C TYR A 285 5.21 10.56 -16.08
N ASP A 286 4.39 9.65 -16.58
CA ASP A 286 2.95 9.63 -16.30
C ASP A 286 2.70 8.82 -15.04
N ILE A 287 2.29 9.49 -13.97
CA ILE A 287 1.99 8.89 -12.67
C ILE A 287 0.51 8.54 -12.64
N TRP A 288 0.20 7.27 -12.39
CA TRP A 288 -1.16 6.72 -12.42
C TRP A 288 -1.65 6.39 -11.03
N GLN A 289 -2.92 6.72 -10.78
CA GLN A 289 -3.63 6.46 -9.54
C GLN A 289 -5.07 6.02 -9.83
N LEU A 290 -5.74 5.42 -8.85
CA LEU A 290 -7.18 5.21 -8.95
C LEU A 290 -7.94 6.48 -8.54
N PRO A 291 -9.07 6.79 -9.23
CA PRO A 291 -9.94 7.89 -8.83
C PRO A 291 -10.59 7.64 -7.46
N PRO A 292 -11.25 8.63 -6.84
CA PRO A 292 -12.03 8.44 -5.62
C PRO A 292 -13.12 7.35 -5.79
N ASN A 293 -13.53 6.68 -4.74
CA ASN A 293 -13.51 6.97 -3.28
C ASN A 293 -12.11 6.88 -2.61
N GLY A 294 -11.08 6.36 -3.27
CA GLY A 294 -9.70 6.33 -2.77
C GLY A 294 -9.03 7.70 -2.77
N GLN A 295 -7.89 7.81 -2.05
CA GLN A 295 -7.13 9.06 -1.96
C GLN A 295 -6.01 9.20 -3.01
N GLY A 296 -5.99 8.35 -4.05
CA GLY A 296 -4.87 8.27 -5.00
C GLY A 296 -4.54 9.60 -5.68
N ILE A 297 -5.53 10.35 -6.11
CA ILE A 297 -5.31 11.62 -6.82
C ILE A 297 -4.63 12.71 -5.98
N VAL A 298 -4.51 12.56 -4.66
CA VAL A 298 -3.67 13.44 -3.82
C VAL A 298 -2.21 13.41 -4.28
N VAL A 299 -1.69 12.23 -4.65
CA VAL A 299 -0.32 12.09 -5.18
C VAL A 299 -0.17 12.95 -6.43
N LEU A 300 -1.13 12.88 -7.35
CA LEU A 300 -1.11 13.65 -8.60
C LEU A 300 -1.18 15.15 -8.33
N GLN A 301 -2.03 15.60 -7.40
CA GLN A 301 -2.12 17.00 -6.99
C GLN A 301 -0.81 17.51 -6.38
N MET A 302 -0.20 16.72 -5.45
CA MET A 302 1.07 17.10 -4.84
C MET A 302 2.19 17.19 -5.86
N MET A 303 2.32 16.20 -6.77
CA MET A 303 3.33 16.22 -7.82
C MET A 303 3.13 17.40 -8.77
N ASN A 304 1.89 17.72 -9.16
CA ASN A 304 1.58 18.89 -10.00
C ASN A 304 1.92 20.22 -9.31
N LEU A 305 1.73 20.33 -8.00
CA LEU A 305 2.15 21.49 -7.23
C LEU A 305 3.66 21.62 -7.21
N LEU A 306 4.37 20.53 -6.90
CA LEU A 306 5.84 20.49 -6.80
C LEU A 306 6.52 20.77 -8.15
N GLU A 307 5.89 20.45 -9.27
CA GLU A 307 6.42 20.73 -10.61
C GLU A 307 6.65 22.21 -10.89
N ASN A 308 5.96 23.12 -10.15
CA ASN A 308 6.15 24.57 -10.27
C ASN A 308 7.42 25.09 -9.58
N PHE A 309 8.20 24.21 -8.94
CA PHE A 309 9.44 24.52 -8.24
C PHE A 309 10.60 23.71 -8.79
N ASP A 310 11.81 24.25 -8.71
CA ASP A 310 13.02 23.54 -9.13
C ASP A 310 13.52 22.60 -8.03
N ILE A 311 12.79 21.50 -7.84
CA ILE A 311 13.08 20.48 -6.82
C ILE A 311 14.44 19.81 -7.08
N ALA A 312 14.82 19.63 -8.35
CA ALA A 312 16.04 18.92 -8.73
C ALA A 312 17.33 19.69 -8.32
N SER A 313 17.27 21.01 -8.19
CA SER A 313 18.40 21.82 -7.74
C SER A 313 18.61 21.82 -6.22
N LEU A 314 17.60 21.36 -5.45
CA LEU A 314 17.67 21.32 -3.99
C LEU A 314 18.47 20.11 -3.51
N LYS A 315 19.18 20.28 -2.39
CA LYS A 315 19.89 19.14 -1.78
C LYS A 315 18.90 18.08 -1.29
N PRO A 316 19.18 16.79 -1.50
CA PRO A 316 18.39 15.72 -0.91
C PRO A 316 18.24 15.93 0.61
N ASN A 317 17.03 15.71 1.11
CA ASN A 317 16.69 15.84 2.53
C ASN A 317 16.95 17.23 3.15
N SER A 318 17.03 18.30 2.33
CA SER A 318 17.17 19.66 2.84
C SER A 318 15.86 20.21 3.41
N ALA A 319 15.96 21.28 4.23
CA ALA A 319 14.81 21.93 4.80
C ALA A 319 13.92 22.57 3.73
N GLU A 320 14.51 23.15 2.69
CA GLU A 320 13.81 23.76 1.57
C GLU A 320 12.99 22.73 0.80
N LEU A 321 13.58 21.55 0.52
CA LEU A 321 12.88 20.46 -0.16
C LEU A 321 11.70 19.96 0.65
N PHE A 322 11.91 19.69 1.94
CA PHE A 322 10.82 19.25 2.83
C PHE A 322 9.76 20.33 3.05
N HIS A 323 10.15 21.60 3.08
CA HIS A 323 9.19 22.69 3.20
C HIS A 323 8.22 22.72 2.00
N LEU A 324 8.73 22.70 0.77
CA LEU A 324 7.88 22.68 -0.44
C LEU A 324 6.97 21.44 -0.47
N PHE A 325 7.50 20.27 -0.11
CA PHE A 325 6.72 19.05 0.03
C PHE A 325 5.57 19.21 1.05
N LEU A 326 5.85 19.78 2.22
CA LEU A 326 4.87 20.00 3.29
C LEU A 326 3.77 20.98 2.87
N GLU A 327 4.12 22.07 2.18
CA GLU A 327 3.14 23.03 1.69
C GLU A 327 2.26 22.43 0.59
N ALA A 328 2.85 21.67 -0.35
CA ALA A 328 2.09 20.92 -1.36
C ALA A 328 1.13 19.91 -0.70
N LYS A 329 1.59 19.22 0.36
CA LYS A 329 0.74 18.30 1.15
C LYS A 329 -0.43 19.04 1.76
N LYS A 330 -0.21 20.15 2.42
CA LYS A 330 -1.28 20.92 3.08
C LYS A 330 -2.39 21.30 2.10
N LEU A 331 -2.02 21.82 0.94
CA LEU A 331 -2.97 22.23 -0.10
C LEU A 331 -3.77 21.06 -0.67
N SER A 332 -3.10 19.96 -1.01
CA SER A 332 -3.75 18.79 -1.62
C SER A 332 -4.65 18.03 -0.64
N PHE A 333 -4.24 17.94 0.63
CA PHE A 333 -5.05 17.30 1.68
C PHE A 333 -6.27 18.13 2.04
N GLN A 334 -6.22 19.43 1.84
CA GLN A 334 -7.36 20.30 1.97
C GLN A 334 -8.44 19.95 0.94
N ASP A 335 -8.05 19.81 -0.32
CA ASP A 335 -8.97 19.43 -1.39
C ASP A 335 -9.53 18.01 -1.14
N ARG A 336 -8.67 17.07 -0.72
CA ARG A 336 -9.07 15.71 -0.34
C ARG A 336 -10.21 15.71 0.67
N ALA A 337 -10.10 16.54 1.67
CA ALA A 337 -11.05 16.60 2.77
C ALA A 337 -12.46 17.06 2.36
N VAL A 338 -12.55 17.87 1.30
CA VAL A 338 -13.84 18.42 0.83
C VAL A 338 -14.43 17.56 -0.29
N TYR A 339 -13.60 17.14 -1.24
CA TYR A 339 -14.08 16.64 -2.53
C TYR A 339 -14.06 15.12 -2.67
N TYR A 340 -13.30 14.36 -1.83
CA TYR A 340 -13.15 12.93 -2.07
C TYR A 340 -14.29 12.14 -1.43
N ALA A 341 -15.03 11.44 -2.27
CA ALA A 341 -16.14 10.59 -1.90
C ALA A 341 -16.40 9.55 -2.99
N ASP A 342 -17.32 8.64 -2.74
CA ASP A 342 -17.84 7.70 -3.73
C ASP A 342 -18.43 8.46 -4.93
N THR A 343 -17.88 8.22 -6.13
CA THR A 343 -18.28 8.91 -7.36
C THR A 343 -19.68 8.54 -7.83
N ASP A 344 -20.26 7.44 -7.36
CA ASP A 344 -21.68 7.09 -7.59
C ASP A 344 -22.61 8.02 -6.81
N PHE A 345 -22.14 8.68 -5.74
CA PHE A 345 -22.92 9.51 -4.83
C PHE A 345 -22.55 11.00 -4.88
N ALA A 346 -21.37 11.33 -5.41
CA ALA A 346 -20.89 12.72 -5.48
C ALA A 346 -20.14 12.97 -6.80
N LYS A 347 -20.41 14.08 -7.43
CA LYS A 347 -19.73 14.50 -8.67
C LYS A 347 -18.36 15.09 -8.35
N VAL A 348 -17.39 14.25 -8.04
CA VAL A 348 -16.01 14.66 -7.72
C VAL A 348 -15.34 15.24 -8.98
N PRO A 349 -14.82 16.49 -8.97
CA PRO A 349 -14.21 17.12 -10.14
C PRO A 349 -12.76 16.65 -10.34
N VAL A 350 -12.57 15.37 -10.64
CA VAL A 350 -11.25 14.73 -10.71
C VAL A 350 -10.34 15.43 -11.71
N GLU A 351 -10.82 15.65 -12.94
CA GLU A 351 -10.05 16.28 -14.01
C GLU A 351 -9.54 17.68 -13.63
N GLU A 352 -10.38 18.47 -12.97
CA GLU A 352 -9.99 19.81 -12.51
C GLU A 352 -8.93 19.72 -11.41
N LEU A 353 -9.16 18.88 -10.40
CA LEU A 353 -8.26 18.70 -9.25
C LEU A 353 -6.84 18.27 -9.65
N ILE A 354 -6.71 17.43 -10.68
CA ILE A 354 -5.40 16.98 -11.17
C ILE A 354 -4.87 17.81 -12.35
N SER A 355 -5.54 18.91 -12.73
CA SER A 355 -5.08 19.73 -13.86
C SER A 355 -3.85 20.55 -13.49
N LYS A 356 -2.98 20.79 -14.48
CA LYS A 356 -1.81 21.67 -14.33
C LYS A 356 -2.22 23.12 -14.05
N ALA A 357 -3.31 23.60 -14.65
CA ALA A 357 -3.82 24.95 -14.44
C ALA A 357 -4.23 25.18 -12.98
N TYR A 358 -4.96 24.21 -12.39
CA TYR A 358 -5.33 24.26 -10.98
C TYR A 358 -4.09 24.24 -10.08
N ALA A 359 -3.13 23.38 -10.35
CA ALA A 359 -1.89 23.30 -9.59
C ALA A 359 -1.08 24.60 -9.66
N GLN A 360 -0.95 25.22 -10.85
CA GLN A 360 -0.28 26.53 -11.02
C GLN A 360 -0.96 27.64 -10.21
N GLN A 361 -2.30 27.66 -10.17
CA GLN A 361 -3.03 28.62 -9.35
C GLN A 361 -2.77 28.39 -7.85
N ARG A 362 -2.80 27.13 -7.41
CA ARG A 362 -2.61 26.76 -6.01
C ARG A 362 -1.16 26.92 -5.55
N ALA A 363 -0.18 26.69 -6.42
CA ALA A 363 1.25 26.88 -6.11
C ALA A 363 1.59 28.33 -5.72
N LYS A 364 0.84 29.33 -6.21
CA LYS A 364 1.01 30.75 -5.79
C LYS A 364 0.71 31.00 -4.30
N LEU A 365 0.04 30.06 -3.64
CA LEU A 365 -0.24 30.13 -2.20
C LEU A 365 0.93 29.61 -1.34
N ILE A 366 1.94 29.00 -1.95
CA ILE A 366 3.12 28.50 -1.27
C ILE A 366 4.15 29.65 -1.16
N ASP A 367 4.47 30.05 0.07
CA ASP A 367 5.62 30.92 0.33
C ASP A 367 6.86 30.01 0.54
N PRO A 368 7.90 30.07 -0.31
CA PRO A 368 9.06 29.18 -0.20
C PRO A 368 9.88 29.31 1.10
N ARG A 369 9.60 30.32 1.92
CA ARG A 369 10.36 30.63 3.13
C ARG A 369 9.54 30.55 4.41
N ARG A 370 8.22 30.44 4.32
CA ARG A 370 7.33 30.50 5.48
C ARG A 370 6.21 29.49 5.38
N ALA A 371 6.07 28.67 6.43
CA ALA A 371 5.01 27.68 6.53
C ALA A 371 3.62 28.33 6.69
N ALA A 372 2.65 27.93 5.88
CA ALA A 372 1.27 28.32 6.04
C ALA A 372 0.74 27.82 7.38
N GLN A 373 0.26 28.73 8.22
CA GLN A 373 -0.33 28.43 9.53
C GLN A 373 -1.81 28.09 9.42
N ARG A 374 -2.44 28.47 8.34
CA ARG A 374 -3.84 28.20 8.06
C ARG A 374 -4.03 27.96 6.58
N VAL A 375 -4.61 26.85 6.26
CA VAL A 375 -5.07 26.49 4.91
C VAL A 375 -6.51 26.03 5.08
N GLU A 376 -7.45 26.51 4.28
CA GLU A 376 -8.86 26.09 4.36
C GLU A 376 -9.19 25.00 3.36
N PRO A 377 -10.12 24.13 3.64
CA PRO A 377 -10.51 23.37 4.84
C PRO A 377 -10.23 21.87 4.73
N GLY A 378 -10.25 21.14 5.82
CA GLY A 378 -10.51 19.71 5.88
C GLY A 378 -9.83 18.96 7.04
N ARG A 379 -10.51 17.96 7.62
CA ARG A 379 -10.00 17.13 8.74
C ARG A 379 -10.24 15.66 8.52
N ILE A 380 -9.28 14.79 8.94
CA ILE A 380 -9.49 13.38 9.29
C ILE A 380 -8.61 12.99 10.48
N LYS A 381 -9.15 12.22 11.43
CA LYS A 381 -8.41 11.57 12.52
C LYS A 381 -8.38 10.06 12.27
N ASN A 382 -7.21 9.47 12.16
CA ASN A 382 -6.83 8.13 12.63
C ASN A 382 -5.64 7.59 11.84
N SER A 383 -4.73 6.88 12.54
CA SER A 383 -3.68 6.08 11.94
C SER A 383 -4.30 4.79 11.40
N SER A 384 -4.03 4.42 10.16
CA SER A 384 -4.43 3.13 9.60
C SER A 384 -3.19 2.34 9.15
N GLU A 385 -3.29 1.03 9.19
CA GLU A 385 -2.26 0.09 8.78
C GLU A 385 -2.71 -0.65 7.51
N THR A 386 -1.74 -1.16 6.74
CA THR A 386 -2.00 -1.67 5.37
C THR A 386 -0.85 -2.55 4.94
N ILE A 387 -1.10 -3.52 4.04
CA ILE A 387 -0.05 -4.20 3.27
C ILE A 387 -0.05 -3.69 1.84
N TYR A 388 1.13 -3.61 1.25
CA TYR A 388 1.35 -3.34 -0.17
C TYR A 388 2.37 -4.33 -0.74
N PHE A 389 2.15 -4.77 -1.97
CA PHE A 389 3.10 -5.58 -2.73
C PHE A 389 2.98 -5.33 -4.24
N THR A 390 4.02 -5.70 -4.97
CA THR A 390 4.07 -5.59 -6.43
C THR A 390 4.78 -6.78 -7.05
N ILE A 391 4.31 -7.19 -8.22
CA ILE A 391 4.78 -8.37 -8.94
C ILE A 391 4.93 -8.03 -10.41
N ALA A 392 5.98 -8.57 -11.05
CA ALA A 392 6.17 -8.57 -12.49
C ALA A 392 6.48 -9.99 -12.98
N ASP A 393 5.92 -10.40 -14.10
CA ASP A 393 6.11 -11.72 -14.69
C ASP A 393 7.01 -11.75 -15.93
N GLU A 394 7.30 -12.94 -16.41
CA GLU A 394 8.16 -13.18 -17.59
C GLU A 394 7.54 -12.63 -18.90
N GLU A 395 6.22 -12.56 -18.99
CA GLU A 395 5.51 -11.99 -20.13
C GLU A 395 5.61 -10.45 -20.16
N GLY A 396 5.79 -9.82 -19.00
CA GLY A 396 5.88 -8.37 -18.83
C GLY A 396 4.65 -7.75 -18.19
N ASN A 397 3.70 -8.55 -17.73
CA ASN A 397 2.59 -8.03 -16.93
C ASN A 397 3.13 -7.56 -15.56
N MET A 398 2.53 -6.50 -15.02
CA MET A 398 2.89 -5.97 -13.71
C MET A 398 1.63 -5.68 -12.90
N VAL A 399 1.69 -5.96 -11.61
CA VAL A 399 0.59 -5.74 -10.66
C VAL A 399 1.08 -4.88 -9.50
N SER A 400 0.39 -3.77 -9.27
CA SER A 400 0.46 -2.95 -8.06
C SER A 400 -0.79 -3.24 -7.24
N LEU A 401 -0.67 -3.89 -6.09
CA LEU A 401 -1.81 -4.31 -5.29
C LEU A 401 -1.65 -3.90 -3.83
N ILE A 402 -2.75 -3.40 -3.27
CA ILE A 402 -2.84 -2.95 -1.89
C ILE A 402 -4.10 -3.52 -1.23
N GLN A 403 -3.97 -3.98 0.00
CA GLN A 403 -5.05 -4.59 0.75
C GLN A 403 -5.01 -4.15 2.21
N SER A 404 -6.16 -4.02 2.87
CA SER A 404 -6.22 -3.51 4.25
C SER A 404 -7.54 -3.84 4.93
N VAL A 405 -7.47 -4.02 6.25
CA VAL A 405 -8.64 -3.99 7.15
C VAL A 405 -8.86 -2.61 7.80
N TYR A 406 -8.08 -1.59 7.41
CA TYR A 406 -8.02 -0.20 7.84
C TYR A 406 -7.21 0.01 9.11
N SER A 407 -7.78 0.00 10.32
CA SER A 407 -7.02 0.08 11.56
C SER A 407 -6.34 -1.27 11.88
N PRO A 408 -5.28 -1.29 12.70
CA PRO A 408 -4.72 -2.56 13.17
C PRO A 408 -5.82 -3.47 13.74
N TRP A 409 -5.86 -4.74 13.29
CA TRP A 409 -6.92 -5.71 13.62
C TRP A 409 -8.34 -5.34 13.13
N GLY A 410 -8.47 -4.40 12.21
CA GLY A 410 -9.73 -3.95 11.64
C GLY A 410 -10.70 -3.38 12.68
N SER A 411 -11.91 -3.90 12.73
CA SER A 411 -12.94 -3.50 13.68
C SER A 411 -12.76 -4.06 15.08
N HIS A 412 -11.73 -4.86 15.33
CA HIS A 412 -11.49 -5.68 16.51
C HIS A 412 -12.50 -6.84 16.70
N TYR A 413 -13.21 -7.19 15.64
CA TYR A 413 -14.17 -8.29 15.62
C TYR A 413 -13.77 -9.34 14.59
N ALA A 414 -13.28 -10.48 15.08
CA ALA A 414 -13.03 -11.67 14.26
C ALA A 414 -14.29 -12.54 14.22
N VAL A 415 -14.65 -13.00 13.03
CA VAL A 415 -15.86 -13.81 12.84
C VAL A 415 -15.66 -15.23 13.35
N ASP A 416 -16.57 -15.71 14.20
CA ASP A 416 -16.51 -17.03 14.83
C ASP A 416 -16.27 -18.14 13.77
N GLY A 417 -15.16 -18.89 13.89
CA GLY A 417 -14.81 -20.03 13.06
C GLY A 417 -14.41 -19.70 11.60
N LEU A 418 -14.21 -18.42 11.25
CA LEU A 418 -13.73 -18.01 9.92
C LEU A 418 -12.25 -17.58 9.91
N GLY A 419 -11.66 -17.29 11.07
CA GLY A 419 -10.24 -17.02 11.20
C GLY A 419 -9.77 -15.67 10.67
N PHE A 420 -10.66 -14.68 10.52
CA PHE A 420 -10.30 -13.32 10.11
C PHE A 420 -11.17 -12.25 10.79
N ALA A 421 -10.60 -11.05 10.93
CA ALA A 421 -11.30 -9.88 11.45
C ALA A 421 -12.02 -9.12 10.32
N LEU A 422 -13.16 -8.49 10.64
CA LEU A 422 -13.84 -7.56 9.74
C LEU A 422 -13.18 -6.18 9.79
N GLN A 423 -13.11 -5.53 8.65
CA GLN A 423 -12.61 -4.16 8.52
C GLN A 423 -13.49 -3.13 9.23
N ASN A 424 -12.90 -1.99 9.58
CA ASN A 424 -13.61 -0.86 10.18
C ASN A 424 -13.69 0.38 9.27
N ARG A 425 -13.70 0.17 7.97
CA ARG A 425 -13.63 1.25 6.97
C ARG A 425 -14.83 2.21 7.02
N GLY A 426 -15.99 1.74 7.47
CA GLY A 426 -17.19 2.57 7.67
C GLY A 426 -17.00 3.69 8.69
N ALA A 427 -16.02 3.60 9.60
CA ALA A 427 -15.66 4.68 10.51
C ALA A 427 -15.22 5.97 9.79
N LEU A 428 -14.87 5.89 8.50
CA LEU A 428 -14.46 7.03 7.68
C LEU A 428 -15.64 7.85 7.14
N PHE A 429 -16.88 7.39 7.27
CA PHE A 429 -18.02 8.23 6.91
C PHE A 429 -18.19 9.42 7.85
N SER A 430 -18.56 10.55 7.27
CA SER A 430 -18.95 11.75 8.02
C SER A 430 -20.42 11.68 8.44
N LEU A 431 -20.74 12.18 9.64
CA LEU A 431 -22.11 12.44 10.08
C LEU A 431 -22.52 13.91 9.87
N ASN A 432 -21.77 14.68 9.08
CA ASN A 432 -22.13 16.02 8.63
C ASN A 432 -22.95 15.92 7.33
N ASP A 433 -24.19 16.40 7.34
CA ASP A 433 -25.12 16.37 6.19
C ASP A 433 -24.55 17.06 4.93
N LYS A 434 -23.63 18.02 5.10
CA LYS A 434 -23.00 18.79 4.01
C LYS A 434 -21.77 18.10 3.42
N ALA A 435 -21.24 17.08 4.08
CA ALA A 435 -20.06 16.37 3.60
C ALA A 435 -20.40 15.46 2.41
N TRP A 436 -19.57 15.48 1.39
CA TRP A 436 -19.73 14.56 0.25
C TRP A 436 -19.55 13.09 0.65
N ASN A 437 -18.63 12.83 1.57
CA ASN A 437 -18.43 11.49 2.16
C ASN A 437 -19.33 11.24 3.39
N LYS A 438 -20.55 11.77 3.43
CA LYS A 438 -21.52 11.46 4.49
C LYS A 438 -21.99 10.01 4.40
N LEU A 439 -22.41 9.45 5.54
CA LEU A 439 -22.98 8.11 5.62
C LEU A 439 -24.28 8.04 4.82
N GLU A 440 -24.32 7.18 3.82
CA GLU A 440 -25.51 6.83 3.05
C GLU A 440 -25.56 5.31 2.83
N PRO A 441 -26.76 4.69 2.75
CA PRO A 441 -26.90 3.26 2.48
C PRO A 441 -26.21 2.86 1.16
N HIS A 442 -25.54 1.72 1.17
CA HIS A 442 -24.87 1.13 0.00
C HIS A 442 -23.82 2.01 -0.67
N LYS A 443 -23.26 2.96 0.06
CA LYS A 443 -22.19 3.85 -0.38
C LYS A 443 -20.81 3.31 0.01
N ARG A 444 -19.80 3.52 -0.82
CA ARG A 444 -18.41 3.30 -0.45
C ARG A 444 -17.92 4.42 0.46
N PRO A 445 -17.30 4.11 1.61
CA PRO A 445 -16.63 5.13 2.42
C PRO A 445 -15.40 5.67 1.68
N PHE A 446 -14.96 6.88 2.05
CA PHE A 446 -13.62 7.34 1.70
C PHE A 446 -12.58 6.26 2.02
N HIS A 447 -11.54 6.13 1.18
CA HIS A 447 -10.60 5.03 1.28
C HIS A 447 -9.14 5.50 1.25
N THR A 448 -8.31 4.92 2.15
CA THR A 448 -6.92 5.32 2.29
C THR A 448 -5.93 4.50 1.46
N ILE A 449 -6.30 3.29 1.00
CA ILE A 449 -5.37 2.46 0.23
C ILE A 449 -5.25 2.95 -1.21
N ILE A 450 -4.02 3.03 -1.71
CA ILE A 450 -3.69 3.55 -3.04
C ILE A 450 -2.55 2.75 -3.69
N PRO A 451 -2.84 1.88 -4.67
CA PRO A 451 -1.80 1.34 -5.54
C PRO A 451 -1.33 2.44 -6.48
N SER A 452 -0.07 2.43 -6.89
CA SER A 452 0.49 3.40 -7.82
C SER A 452 1.24 2.74 -8.96
N PHE A 453 1.23 3.40 -10.10
CA PHE A 453 1.95 2.96 -11.29
C PHE A 453 2.55 4.16 -12.02
N VAL A 454 3.67 3.96 -12.72
CA VAL A 454 4.30 4.97 -13.55
C VAL A 454 4.58 4.40 -14.93
N THR A 455 4.24 5.16 -15.94
CA THR A 455 4.63 4.90 -17.34
C THR A 455 5.49 6.03 -17.88
N GLN A 456 6.27 5.73 -18.90
CA GLN A 456 7.01 6.72 -19.67
C GLN A 456 6.94 6.34 -21.15
N ASN A 457 6.54 7.26 -22.00
CA ASN A 457 6.34 7.01 -23.43
C ASN A 457 5.41 5.82 -23.69
N ASN A 458 4.32 5.73 -22.93
CA ASN A 458 3.33 4.64 -22.96
C ASN A 458 3.89 3.23 -22.64
N LYS A 459 5.04 3.15 -21.96
CA LYS A 459 5.63 1.90 -21.49
C LYS A 459 5.61 1.84 -19.96
N PRO A 460 5.40 0.67 -19.35
CA PRO A 460 5.45 0.53 -17.91
C PRO A 460 6.88 0.71 -17.43
N VAL A 461 7.06 1.53 -16.39
CA VAL A 461 8.39 1.83 -15.85
C VAL A 461 8.47 1.44 -14.38
N PHE A 462 7.45 1.77 -13.61
CA PHE A 462 7.55 1.57 -12.17
C PHE A 462 6.18 1.23 -11.57
N SER A 463 6.13 0.12 -10.85
CA SER A 463 5.00 -0.27 -10.02
C SER A 463 5.43 -0.18 -8.55
N TYR A 464 4.76 0.64 -7.74
CA TYR A 464 5.20 0.91 -6.38
C TYR A 464 4.05 1.33 -5.47
N GLY A 465 4.27 1.24 -4.16
CA GLY A 465 3.35 1.77 -3.17
C GLY A 465 4.00 1.88 -1.79
N VAL A 466 3.31 2.61 -0.91
CA VAL A 466 3.73 2.84 0.47
C VAL A 466 2.52 2.63 1.37
N THR A 467 2.69 1.88 2.47
CA THR A 467 1.63 1.62 3.45
C THR A 467 1.48 2.77 4.47
N GLY A 468 0.45 2.74 5.33
CA GLY A 468 0.33 3.65 6.47
C GLY A 468 -0.78 4.71 6.35
N GLY A 469 -1.98 4.34 5.87
CA GLY A 469 -3.16 5.21 5.90
C GLY A 469 -2.98 6.56 5.22
N ASP A 470 -3.13 7.63 5.97
CA ASP A 470 -2.95 9.01 5.49
C ASP A 470 -1.49 9.36 5.17
N PHE A 471 -0.55 8.50 5.58
CA PHE A 471 0.84 8.62 5.17
C PHE A 471 1.07 8.15 3.72
N GLN A 472 0.24 7.28 3.17
CA GLN A 472 0.45 6.68 1.85
C GLN A 472 0.73 7.71 0.75
N PRO A 473 -0.08 8.76 0.52
CA PRO A 473 0.25 9.77 -0.48
C PRO A 473 1.54 10.52 -0.19
N GLN A 474 1.80 10.82 1.07
CA GLN A 474 3.00 11.52 1.50
C GLN A 474 4.27 10.69 1.26
N GLY A 475 4.21 9.40 1.60
CA GLY A 475 5.30 8.46 1.34
C GLY A 475 5.54 8.25 -0.15
N GLN A 476 4.48 8.08 -0.95
CA GLN A 476 4.60 7.90 -2.40
C GLN A 476 5.25 9.12 -3.08
N VAL A 477 4.88 10.33 -2.67
CA VAL A 477 5.48 11.57 -3.22
C VAL A 477 6.95 11.67 -2.82
N GLN A 478 7.33 11.37 -1.57
CA GLN A 478 8.74 11.37 -1.15
C GLN A 478 9.57 10.37 -1.97
N ILE A 479 9.05 9.17 -2.27
CA ILE A 479 9.69 8.19 -3.15
C ILE A 479 9.87 8.75 -4.57
N LEU A 480 8.82 9.32 -5.16
CA LEU A 480 8.90 9.89 -6.51
C LEU A 480 9.89 11.04 -6.61
N MET A 481 9.90 11.96 -5.66
CA MET A 481 10.87 13.05 -5.61
C MET A 481 12.31 12.51 -5.54
N ASN A 482 12.54 11.50 -4.70
CA ASN A 482 13.86 10.88 -4.56
C ASN A 482 14.32 10.21 -5.86
N ILE A 483 13.43 9.52 -6.58
CA ILE A 483 13.77 8.84 -7.84
C ILE A 483 13.84 9.83 -9.00
N ILE A 484 12.82 10.67 -9.19
CA ILE A 484 12.68 11.48 -10.41
C ILE A 484 13.53 12.75 -10.34
N ASP A 485 13.51 13.47 -9.21
CA ASP A 485 14.24 14.73 -9.07
C ASP A 485 15.67 14.51 -8.56
N GLN A 486 15.83 13.67 -7.52
CA GLN A 486 17.11 13.46 -6.86
C GLN A 486 17.94 12.31 -7.47
N LYS A 487 17.41 11.62 -8.51
CA LYS A 487 18.09 10.54 -9.25
C LYS A 487 18.59 9.39 -8.38
N MET A 488 17.91 9.13 -7.26
CA MET A 488 18.25 7.99 -6.42
C MET A 488 17.80 6.68 -7.06
N SER A 489 18.51 5.59 -6.75
CA SER A 489 18.04 4.25 -7.09
C SER A 489 16.74 3.92 -6.35
N VAL A 490 15.98 2.93 -6.84
CA VAL A 490 14.67 2.59 -6.27
C VAL A 490 14.76 2.10 -4.82
N GLN A 491 15.83 1.38 -4.46
CA GLN A 491 16.06 0.94 -3.09
C GLN A 491 16.48 2.12 -2.20
N LYS A 492 17.42 2.95 -2.64
CA LYS A 492 17.89 4.10 -1.87
C LYS A 492 16.78 5.12 -1.63
N ALA A 493 15.89 5.34 -2.59
CA ALA A 493 14.73 6.20 -2.43
C ALA A 493 13.82 5.71 -1.30
N GLY A 494 13.67 4.40 -1.14
CA GLY A 494 12.91 3.76 -0.06
C GLY A 494 13.58 3.83 1.31
N GLU A 495 14.91 3.88 1.35
CA GLU A 495 15.71 3.89 2.57
C GLU A 495 15.84 5.29 3.21
N GLN A 496 15.53 6.36 2.45
CA GLN A 496 15.64 7.72 2.98
C GLN A 496 14.76 7.91 4.22
N HIS A 497 15.23 8.74 5.16
CA HIS A 497 14.41 9.17 6.29
C HIS A 497 13.15 9.87 5.78
N ARG A 498 12.02 9.50 6.36
CA ARG A 498 10.72 10.06 6.01
C ARG A 498 10.24 11.03 7.08
N LEU A 499 9.41 11.96 6.67
CA LEU A 499 8.62 12.77 7.57
C LEU A 499 7.13 12.58 7.27
N TRP A 500 6.30 12.68 8.30
CA TRP A 500 4.86 12.56 8.23
C TRP A 500 4.20 13.79 8.84
N HIS A 501 3.51 14.57 8.05
CA HIS A 501 2.70 15.68 8.55
C HIS A 501 1.33 15.17 8.96
N ARG A 502 1.06 15.17 10.27
CA ARG A 502 -0.18 14.69 10.89
C ARG A 502 -1.05 15.84 11.35
N GLU A 503 -2.34 15.55 11.49
CA GLU A 503 -3.37 16.47 12.02
C GLU A 503 -3.53 17.76 11.18
N GLY A 504 -4.36 18.68 11.64
CA GLY A 504 -4.55 19.98 11.01
C GLY A 504 -5.35 19.98 9.70
N PHE A 505 -5.06 19.08 8.78
CA PHE A 505 -5.64 19.05 7.41
C PHE A 505 -6.16 17.68 6.99
N GLU A 506 -6.63 16.86 7.95
CA GLU A 506 -6.89 15.45 7.68
C GLU A 506 -8.36 15.05 7.65
N PHE A 507 -9.32 15.93 8.00
CA PHE A 507 -10.73 15.56 8.10
C PHE A 507 -11.57 15.90 6.89
N ILE A 508 -12.59 15.05 6.64
CA ILE A 508 -13.59 15.27 5.61
C ILE A 508 -14.78 16.01 6.23
N GLY A 509 -15.01 17.24 5.78
CA GLY A 509 -16.19 18.04 6.10
C GLY A 509 -16.05 19.05 7.24
N GLU A 510 -14.85 19.28 7.81
CA GLU A 510 -14.61 20.33 8.81
C GLU A 510 -13.37 21.18 8.51
N LYS A 511 -13.35 22.41 9.03
CA LYS A 511 -12.20 23.32 8.91
C LYS A 511 -11.07 22.90 9.84
N ALA A 512 -9.84 22.92 9.35
CA ALA A 512 -8.65 22.72 10.18
C ALA A 512 -8.57 23.80 11.28
N LYS A 513 -8.39 23.36 12.52
CA LYS A 513 -8.22 24.26 13.68
C LYS A 513 -6.75 24.51 14.01
N ASP A 514 -5.86 23.70 13.46
CA ASP A 514 -4.45 23.61 13.80
C ASP A 514 -3.61 23.38 12.54
N PRO A 515 -2.40 23.98 12.40
CA PRO A 515 -1.54 23.75 11.24
C PRO A 515 -0.98 22.33 11.14
N GLY A 516 -1.23 21.48 12.13
CA GLY A 516 -0.69 20.12 12.21
C GLY A 516 0.71 20.04 12.77
N MET A 517 1.22 18.83 12.90
CA MET A 517 2.54 18.51 13.44
C MET A 517 3.29 17.53 12.54
N ILE A 518 4.60 17.70 12.47
CA ILE A 518 5.49 16.80 11.74
C ILE A 518 6.00 15.74 12.72
N VAL A 519 5.85 14.49 12.36
CA VAL A 519 6.51 13.33 12.99
C VAL A 519 7.67 12.93 12.08
N THR A 520 8.84 12.70 12.66
CA THR A 520 10.03 12.27 11.92
C THR A 520 10.43 10.85 12.33
N GLU A 521 11.19 10.19 11.50
CA GLU A 521 11.84 8.93 11.86
C GLU A 521 13.05 9.16 12.76
N PRO A 522 13.45 8.15 13.57
CA PRO A 522 14.70 8.19 14.31
C PRO A 522 15.89 8.45 13.36
N GLY A 523 16.81 9.32 13.76
CA GLY A 523 17.96 9.70 12.92
C GLY A 523 17.71 10.83 11.93
N PHE A 524 16.50 11.42 11.89
CA PHE A 524 16.25 12.62 11.10
C PHE A 524 17.14 13.79 11.55
N SER A 525 17.70 14.55 10.59
CA SER A 525 18.65 15.63 10.90
C SER A 525 18.08 16.70 11.83
N ALA A 526 18.75 16.91 12.96
CA ALA A 526 18.37 17.96 13.91
C ALA A 526 18.52 19.37 13.31
N GLU A 527 19.51 19.56 12.44
CA GLU A 527 19.73 20.83 11.74
C GLU A 527 18.58 21.14 10.80
N VAL A 528 18.16 20.17 9.97
CA VAL A 528 17.02 20.32 9.06
C VAL A 528 15.74 20.56 9.84
N LYS A 529 15.52 19.85 10.96
CA LYS A 529 14.40 20.11 11.86
C LYS A 529 14.38 21.56 12.34
N GLN A 530 15.52 22.06 12.85
CA GLN A 530 15.63 23.44 13.36
C GLN A 530 15.36 24.48 12.25
N GLN A 531 15.83 24.22 11.03
CA GLN A 531 15.56 25.10 9.89
C GLN A 531 14.06 25.14 9.55
N LEU A 532 13.39 23.99 9.52
CA LEU A 532 11.95 23.89 9.30
C LEU A 532 11.14 24.57 10.43
N GLU A 533 11.59 24.48 11.68
CA GLU A 533 10.97 25.19 12.80
C GLU A 533 11.09 26.72 12.64
N LYS A 534 12.23 27.22 12.17
CA LYS A 534 12.39 28.65 11.84
C LYS A 534 11.48 29.11 10.70
N MET A 535 11.14 28.22 9.77
CA MET A 535 10.14 28.48 8.73
C MET A 535 8.70 28.46 9.27
N GLY A 536 8.49 28.02 10.51
CA GLY A 536 7.19 28.00 11.19
C GLY A 536 6.48 26.63 11.19
N HIS A 537 7.18 25.56 10.83
CA HIS A 537 6.66 24.20 11.01
C HIS A 537 6.75 23.76 12.48
N ARG A 538 5.85 22.85 12.88
CA ARG A 538 5.82 22.31 14.24
C ARG A 538 6.11 20.83 14.22
N PHE A 539 6.89 20.36 15.18
CA PHE A 539 7.29 18.96 15.30
C PHE A 539 6.73 18.30 16.55
N SER A 540 6.39 17.03 16.41
CA SER A 540 6.15 16.14 17.54
C SER A 540 7.47 15.79 18.23
N GLU A 541 7.43 15.62 19.54
CA GLU A 541 8.57 15.05 20.29
C GLU A 541 8.73 13.54 20.04
N GLN A 542 7.65 12.87 19.62
CA GLN A 542 7.67 11.45 19.30
C GLN A 542 8.28 11.21 17.92
N THR A 543 9.19 10.27 17.85
CA THR A 543 9.70 9.73 16.58
C THR A 543 9.24 8.29 16.42
N ARG A 544 8.96 7.85 15.20
CA ARG A 544 8.62 6.47 14.87
C ARG A 544 8.91 6.17 13.41
N TYR A 545 9.18 4.92 13.09
CA TYR A 545 9.16 4.47 11.71
C TYR A 545 7.72 4.39 11.20
N PHE A 546 7.51 4.70 9.93
CA PHE A 546 6.20 4.66 9.30
C PHE A 546 6.25 4.30 7.83
N GLY A 547 5.14 3.73 7.38
CA GLY A 547 5.01 3.18 6.05
C GLY A 547 5.73 1.85 5.88
N GLY A 548 5.62 1.31 4.69
CA GLY A 548 6.33 0.15 4.18
C GLY A 548 6.30 0.28 2.67
N TYR A 549 7.45 0.44 2.04
CA TYR A 549 7.61 0.64 0.62
C TYR A 549 7.95 -0.67 -0.07
N GLN A 550 7.33 -0.92 -1.22
CA GLN A 550 7.74 -1.96 -2.16
C GLN A 550 7.72 -1.35 -3.56
N GLY A 551 8.66 -1.73 -4.42
CA GLY A 551 8.73 -1.21 -5.76
C GLY A 551 9.41 -2.15 -6.74
N ILE A 552 8.92 -2.17 -8.00
CA ILE A 552 9.57 -2.83 -9.11
C ILE A 552 9.75 -1.82 -10.24
N TRP A 553 11.00 -1.53 -10.56
CA TRP A 553 11.37 -0.75 -11.73
C TRP A 553 11.64 -1.69 -12.89
N ARG A 554 11.04 -1.40 -14.05
CA ARG A 554 11.24 -2.15 -15.28
C ARG A 554 12.15 -1.38 -16.23
N MET A 555 13.21 -2.03 -16.68
CA MET A 555 14.07 -1.59 -17.79
C MET A 555 13.64 -2.30 -19.06
N GLU A 556 13.71 -1.64 -20.20
CA GLU A 556 13.16 -2.19 -21.45
C GLU A 556 14.20 -2.91 -22.33
N GLU A 557 15.43 -2.45 -22.40
CA GLU A 557 16.39 -2.95 -23.39
C GLU A 557 17.75 -3.31 -22.75
N PRO A 558 17.99 -4.57 -22.44
CA PRO A 558 17.06 -5.69 -22.39
C PRO A 558 16.10 -5.57 -21.20
N ARG A 559 14.90 -6.18 -21.30
CA ARG A 559 13.96 -6.17 -20.17
C ARG A 559 14.58 -6.77 -18.93
N ARG A 560 14.54 -6.01 -17.84
CA ARG A 560 15.01 -6.36 -16.51
C ARG A 560 14.08 -5.75 -15.49
N TYR A 561 14.03 -6.34 -14.31
CA TYR A 561 13.30 -5.83 -13.18
C TYR A 561 14.27 -5.53 -12.03
N ILE A 562 14.16 -4.35 -11.46
CA ILE A 562 14.88 -3.95 -10.25
C ILE A 562 13.86 -3.89 -9.13
N GLY A 563 13.98 -4.80 -8.17
CA GLY A 563 13.10 -4.89 -7.01
C GLY A 563 13.69 -4.14 -5.82
N ALA A 564 12.83 -3.40 -5.13
CA ALA A 564 13.15 -2.68 -3.89
C ALA A 564 12.15 -3.02 -2.79
N SER A 565 12.65 -3.16 -1.56
CA SER A 565 11.84 -3.47 -0.38
C SER A 565 12.26 -2.64 0.82
N ASP A 566 11.29 -2.24 1.62
CA ASP A 566 11.48 -1.35 2.77
C ASP A 566 12.19 -2.05 3.94
N PRO A 567 13.32 -1.52 4.43
CA PRO A 567 14.02 -2.06 5.59
C PRO A 567 13.22 -1.91 6.91
N ARG A 568 12.13 -1.14 6.92
CA ARG A 568 11.24 -0.96 8.08
C ARG A 568 10.27 -2.13 8.26
N LYS A 569 10.20 -3.03 7.28
CA LYS A 569 9.36 -4.25 7.27
C LYS A 569 10.24 -5.48 7.10
N ASP A 570 9.67 -6.67 7.32
CA ASP A 570 10.36 -7.95 7.09
C ASP A 570 10.57 -8.28 5.61
N GLY A 571 10.01 -7.46 4.74
CA GLY A 571 9.93 -7.71 3.32
C GLY A 571 11.25 -7.88 2.62
N CYS A 572 11.15 -8.47 1.45
CA CYS A 572 12.27 -8.58 0.51
C CYS A 572 11.77 -8.48 -0.93
N SER A 573 12.73 -8.35 -1.83
CA SER A 573 12.54 -8.51 -3.26
C SER A 573 13.19 -9.83 -3.68
N PHE A 574 12.53 -10.61 -4.52
CA PHE A 574 13.09 -11.84 -5.05
C PHE A 574 12.64 -12.06 -6.50
N GLY A 575 13.58 -12.45 -7.37
CA GLY A 575 13.31 -12.63 -8.79
C GLY A 575 14.30 -13.58 -9.47
N TYR A 576 14.06 -13.92 -10.74
CA TYR A 576 14.90 -14.81 -11.54
C TYR A 576 15.05 -14.36 -12.98
#